data_d9041bcb61d12976738edcc16960238f
#
_entry.id   d9041bcb61d12976738edcc16960238f
#
_cell.length_a   1.000
_cell.length_b   1.000
_cell.length_c   1.000
_cell.angle_alpha   90.00
_cell.angle_beta   90.00
_cell.angle_gamma   90.00
#
_symmetry.space_group_name_H-M   'P 1'
#
loop_
_entity.id
_entity.type
_entity.pdbx_description
1 polymer ?
#
loop_
_entity_poly.entity_id
_entity_poly.type
_entity_poly.pdbx_seq_one_letter_code
_entity_poly.pdbx_strand_id
1 'polypeptide(L)'
;MNRDQQIALVTGASQGIGRAVAEALLADGHQVALVARREGPLQSLARQYAGQALTLAADVADPDAVATVYEQIQASYGRLDVLFNNAGAFMASTPVADVDWADWRRVLAVNLDGAFLMARGAFRLMRAQSPQGGRIINNGSISAHAPRVNSVAYTTSKHAITGLTKSIALDGRAHGIACSQIDIGNADTPMTEPMKAGIPQPDGSVLREPTMDVSHVADAVRYIVNLPLEANVQFMTVMATRMPYLGRG
;
A
#
# COMPACT_ATOMS: atom_id res chain seq x y z
N MET A 1 2.08 20.84 -18.41
CA MET A 1 1.20 19.81 -17.82
C MET A 1 0.27 20.54 -16.86
N ASN A 2 -1.01 20.30 -16.99
CA ASN A 2 -1.98 20.82 -16.02
C ASN A 2 -1.56 20.27 -14.64
N ARG A 3 -1.46 21.11 -13.61
CA ARG A 3 -1.07 20.67 -12.23
C ARG A 3 -2.03 19.64 -11.65
N ASP A 4 -3.14 19.38 -12.32
CA ASP A 4 -4.22 18.51 -11.88
C ASP A 4 -4.03 17.03 -12.30
N GLN A 5 -3.20 16.70 -13.29
CA GLN A 5 -2.99 15.32 -13.74
C GLN A 5 -1.61 14.80 -13.30
N GLN A 6 -1.62 13.85 -12.38
CA GLN A 6 -0.41 13.19 -11.84
C GLN A 6 -0.24 11.78 -12.42
N ILE A 7 0.98 11.28 -12.38
CA ILE A 7 1.32 9.88 -12.72
C ILE A 7 1.48 9.11 -11.42
N ALA A 8 0.57 8.19 -11.19
CA ALA A 8 0.54 7.37 -10.00
C ALA A 8 0.90 5.91 -10.30
N LEU A 9 1.56 5.27 -9.36
CA LEU A 9 1.84 3.83 -9.35
C LEU A 9 1.14 3.20 -8.14
N VAL A 10 0.29 2.21 -8.38
CA VAL A 10 -0.43 1.49 -7.32
C VAL A 10 -0.03 0.02 -7.34
N THR A 11 0.55 -0.46 -6.24
CA THR A 11 0.86 -1.89 -6.08
C THR A 11 -0.28 -2.65 -5.42
N GLY A 12 -0.46 -3.92 -5.76
CA GLY A 12 -1.60 -4.70 -5.31
C GLY A 12 -2.94 -4.24 -5.91
N ALA A 13 -2.92 -3.64 -7.11
CA ALA A 13 -4.06 -3.01 -7.77
C ALA A 13 -5.14 -3.99 -8.28
N SER A 14 -4.95 -5.30 -8.14
CA SER A 14 -5.88 -6.30 -8.68
C SER A 14 -7.16 -6.50 -7.86
N GLN A 15 -7.20 -6.07 -6.60
CA GLN A 15 -8.34 -6.24 -5.68
C GLN A 15 -8.23 -5.33 -4.44
N GLY A 16 -9.30 -5.28 -3.65
CA GLY A 16 -9.36 -4.64 -2.33
C GLY A 16 -8.92 -3.17 -2.36
N ILE A 17 -8.14 -2.75 -1.38
CA ILE A 17 -7.71 -1.36 -1.20
C ILE A 17 -6.95 -0.83 -2.42
N GLY A 18 -5.99 -1.61 -2.96
CA GLY A 18 -5.21 -1.18 -4.12
C GLY A 18 -6.08 -0.92 -5.34
N ARG A 19 -7.09 -1.77 -5.58
CA ARG A 19 -8.04 -1.56 -6.67
C ARG A 19 -8.90 -0.31 -6.45
N ALA A 20 -9.47 -0.16 -5.26
CA ALA A 20 -10.31 1.00 -4.95
C ALA A 20 -9.55 2.32 -5.06
N VAL A 21 -8.29 2.37 -4.58
CA VAL A 21 -7.43 3.55 -4.74
C VAL A 21 -7.11 3.81 -6.22
N ALA A 22 -6.77 2.77 -6.99
CA ALA A 22 -6.51 2.91 -8.41
C ALA A 22 -7.74 3.45 -9.19
N GLU A 23 -8.93 2.90 -8.91
CA GLU A 23 -10.20 3.38 -9.48
C GLU A 23 -10.48 4.84 -9.13
N ALA A 24 -10.25 5.24 -7.88
CA ALA A 24 -10.45 6.61 -7.43
C ALA A 24 -9.49 7.59 -8.13
N LEU A 25 -8.21 7.24 -8.25
CA LEU A 25 -7.22 8.08 -8.94
C LEU A 25 -7.49 8.18 -10.45
N LEU A 26 -7.91 7.09 -11.09
CA LEU A 26 -8.32 7.09 -12.49
C LEU A 26 -9.57 7.95 -12.72
N ALA A 27 -10.54 7.88 -11.83
CA ALA A 27 -11.75 8.70 -11.87
C ALA A 27 -11.45 10.21 -11.68
N ASP A 28 -10.39 10.56 -10.95
CA ASP A 28 -9.89 11.93 -10.81
C ASP A 28 -9.09 12.41 -12.06
N GLY A 29 -8.91 11.55 -13.07
CA GLY A 29 -8.22 11.90 -14.32
C GLY A 29 -6.71 11.69 -14.30
N HIS A 30 -6.16 11.03 -13.27
CA HIS A 30 -4.74 10.71 -13.22
C HIS A 30 -4.35 9.59 -14.19
N GLN A 31 -3.06 9.54 -14.56
CA GLN A 31 -2.47 8.38 -15.22
C GLN A 31 -2.03 7.38 -14.16
N VAL A 32 -2.43 6.11 -14.25
CA VAL A 32 -2.15 5.13 -13.21
C VAL A 32 -1.48 3.88 -13.75
N ALA A 33 -0.27 3.59 -13.28
CA ALA A 33 0.38 2.29 -13.45
C ALA A 33 -0.16 1.31 -12.40
N LEU A 34 -0.72 0.21 -12.86
CA LEU A 34 -1.39 -0.82 -12.06
C LEU A 34 -0.48 -2.03 -11.94
N VAL A 35 0.06 -2.30 -10.74
CA VAL A 35 0.96 -3.43 -10.50
C VAL A 35 0.28 -4.51 -9.67
N ALA A 36 0.28 -5.74 -10.15
CA ALA A 36 -0.06 -6.95 -9.40
C ALA A 36 0.41 -8.19 -10.18
N ARG A 37 0.47 -9.35 -9.51
CA ARG A 37 0.84 -10.62 -10.15
C ARG A 37 -0.18 -11.13 -11.17
N ARG A 38 -1.47 -10.85 -10.97
CA ARG A 38 -2.56 -11.31 -11.83
C ARG A 38 -2.91 -10.24 -12.85
N GLU A 39 -2.64 -10.52 -14.12
CA GLU A 39 -2.85 -9.58 -15.22
C GLU A 39 -4.34 -9.33 -15.55
N GLY A 40 -5.16 -10.37 -15.58
CA GLY A 40 -6.56 -10.27 -15.98
C GLY A 40 -7.38 -9.19 -15.23
N PRO A 41 -7.33 -9.13 -13.88
CA PRO A 41 -7.98 -8.06 -13.12
C PRO A 41 -7.46 -6.66 -13.45
N LEU A 42 -6.14 -6.50 -13.72
CA LEU A 42 -5.56 -5.22 -14.13
C LEU A 42 -6.09 -4.78 -15.48
N GLN A 43 -6.10 -5.69 -16.47
CA GLN A 43 -6.64 -5.42 -17.80
C GLN A 43 -8.14 -5.10 -17.75
N SER A 44 -8.90 -5.77 -16.87
CA SER A 44 -10.32 -5.47 -16.67
C SER A 44 -10.55 -4.04 -16.17
N LEU A 45 -9.70 -3.57 -15.27
CA LEU A 45 -9.74 -2.19 -14.78
C LEU A 45 -9.30 -1.21 -15.89
N ALA A 46 -8.19 -1.49 -16.56
CA ALA A 46 -7.66 -0.63 -17.60
C ALA A 46 -8.63 -0.40 -18.77
N ARG A 47 -9.43 -1.41 -19.12
CA ARG A 47 -10.48 -1.25 -20.16
C ARG A 47 -11.57 -0.24 -19.80
N GLN A 48 -11.84 -0.02 -18.51
CA GLN A 48 -12.83 0.97 -18.05
C GLN A 48 -12.29 2.40 -18.13
N TYR A 49 -10.95 2.55 -18.14
CA TYR A 49 -10.25 3.84 -18.14
C TYR A 49 -9.24 3.88 -19.30
N ALA A 50 -9.75 3.72 -20.52
CA ALA A 50 -8.93 3.63 -21.73
C ALA A 50 -7.99 4.84 -21.88
N GLY A 51 -6.70 4.57 -22.08
CA GLY A 51 -5.68 5.59 -22.24
C GLY A 51 -5.14 6.20 -20.94
N GLN A 52 -5.69 5.84 -19.76
CA GLN A 52 -5.24 6.35 -18.47
C GLN A 52 -4.51 5.30 -17.62
N ALA A 53 -4.65 4.02 -17.93
CA ALA A 53 -4.09 2.94 -17.13
C ALA A 53 -3.03 2.14 -17.89
N LEU A 54 -1.87 1.95 -17.25
CA LEU A 54 -0.80 1.05 -17.69
C LEU A 54 -0.81 -0.21 -16.81
N THR A 55 -0.97 -1.39 -17.40
CA THR A 55 -0.99 -2.65 -16.65
C THR A 55 0.38 -3.31 -16.63
N LEU A 56 0.88 -3.65 -15.45
CA LEU A 56 2.20 -4.19 -15.21
C LEU A 56 2.10 -5.45 -14.34
N ALA A 57 2.13 -6.63 -14.97
CA ALA A 57 2.10 -7.89 -14.24
C ALA A 57 3.50 -8.14 -13.61
N ALA A 58 3.60 -8.02 -12.28
CA ALA A 58 4.86 -8.19 -11.58
C ALA A 58 4.66 -8.70 -10.14
N ASP A 59 5.63 -9.45 -9.63
CA ASP A 59 5.78 -9.71 -8.20
C ASP A 59 6.68 -8.64 -7.59
N VAL A 60 6.16 -7.90 -6.61
CA VAL A 60 6.91 -6.84 -5.93
C VAL A 60 8.09 -7.37 -5.12
N ALA A 61 8.10 -8.66 -4.78
CA ALA A 61 9.19 -9.31 -4.07
C ALA A 61 10.35 -9.75 -4.99
N ASP A 62 10.19 -9.62 -6.30
CA ASP A 62 11.22 -9.93 -7.30
C ASP A 62 11.92 -8.63 -7.74
N PRO A 63 13.23 -8.46 -7.44
CA PRO A 63 13.99 -7.25 -7.80
C PRO A 63 14.04 -6.96 -9.30
N ASP A 64 14.10 -7.99 -10.15
CA ASP A 64 14.20 -7.83 -11.61
C ASP A 64 12.85 -7.45 -12.21
N ALA A 65 11.76 -8.07 -11.72
CA ALA A 65 10.41 -7.65 -12.07
C ALA A 65 10.12 -6.20 -11.68
N VAL A 66 10.57 -5.77 -10.49
CA VAL A 66 10.44 -4.38 -10.05
C VAL A 66 11.28 -3.43 -10.92
N ALA A 67 12.49 -3.81 -11.32
CA ALA A 67 13.30 -3.00 -12.24
C ALA A 67 12.55 -2.78 -13.57
N THR A 68 12.01 -3.85 -14.15
CA THR A 68 11.20 -3.79 -15.38
C THR A 68 9.97 -2.88 -15.23
N VAL A 69 9.29 -2.89 -14.08
CA VAL A 69 8.16 -1.98 -13.79
C VAL A 69 8.59 -0.52 -13.93
N TYR A 70 9.73 -0.13 -13.36
CA TYR A 70 10.20 1.25 -13.43
C TYR A 70 10.72 1.64 -14.81
N GLU A 71 11.32 0.72 -15.56
CA GLU A 71 11.70 0.93 -16.97
C GLU A 71 10.46 1.23 -17.83
N GLN A 72 9.39 0.48 -17.63
CA GLN A 72 8.13 0.69 -18.37
C GLN A 72 7.45 2.00 -17.98
N ILE A 73 7.46 2.39 -16.71
CA ILE A 73 6.95 3.70 -16.27
C ILE A 73 7.79 4.83 -16.89
N GLN A 74 9.11 4.71 -16.88
CA GLN A 74 9.99 5.69 -17.49
C GLN A 74 9.76 5.81 -19.01
N ALA A 75 9.59 4.69 -19.70
CA ALA A 75 9.31 4.66 -21.15
C ALA A 75 7.94 5.25 -21.51
N SER A 76 6.91 4.96 -20.69
CA SER A 76 5.53 5.37 -20.98
C SER A 76 5.21 6.80 -20.56
N TYR A 77 5.77 7.25 -19.42
CA TYR A 77 5.39 8.52 -18.79
C TYR A 77 6.56 9.47 -18.56
N GLY A 78 7.81 9.00 -18.55
CA GLY A 78 9.00 9.79 -18.29
C GLY A 78 9.15 10.26 -16.82
N ARG A 79 8.16 10.02 -15.96
CA ARG A 79 8.13 10.47 -14.56
C ARG A 79 7.19 9.64 -13.70
N LEU A 80 7.28 9.85 -12.39
CA LEU A 80 6.34 9.31 -11.40
C LEU A 80 6.10 10.37 -10.31
N ASP A 81 4.83 10.71 -10.06
CA ASP A 81 4.47 11.70 -9.06
C ASP A 81 4.06 11.05 -7.74
N VAL A 82 3.38 9.89 -7.80
CA VAL A 82 2.86 9.19 -6.62
C VAL A 82 3.15 7.70 -6.69
N LEU A 83 3.64 7.12 -5.60
CA LEU A 83 3.61 5.68 -5.34
C LEU A 83 2.64 5.39 -4.19
N PHE A 84 1.58 4.62 -4.43
CA PHE A 84 0.82 3.95 -3.38
C PHE A 84 1.34 2.52 -3.22
N ASN A 85 2.17 2.31 -2.22
CA ASN A 85 2.87 1.07 -1.93
C ASN A 85 2.01 0.17 -1.05
N ASN A 86 1.09 -0.57 -1.68
CA ASN A 86 -0.01 -1.25 -1.02
C ASN A 86 0.06 -2.79 -1.08
N ALA A 87 0.81 -3.37 -2.02
CA ALA A 87 0.93 -4.83 -2.10
C ALA A 87 1.24 -5.44 -0.74
N GLY A 88 0.51 -6.48 -0.36
CA GLY A 88 0.69 -7.13 0.92
C GLY A 88 0.18 -8.56 0.93
N ALA A 89 0.73 -9.35 1.83
CA ALA A 89 0.37 -10.74 2.10
C ALA A 89 0.00 -10.94 3.57
N PHE A 90 -0.89 -11.89 3.80
CA PHE A 90 -1.26 -12.40 5.12
C PHE A 90 -0.88 -13.88 5.25
N MET A 91 -0.83 -14.36 6.45
CA MET A 91 -0.81 -15.79 6.77
C MET A 91 -1.99 -16.15 7.67
N ALA A 92 -2.29 -17.43 7.78
CA ALA A 92 -3.27 -17.91 8.74
C ALA A 92 -2.90 -17.46 10.17
N SER A 93 -3.91 -17.26 11.03
CA SER A 93 -3.70 -17.00 12.46
C SER A 93 -2.98 -18.19 13.10
N THR A 94 -1.70 -18.03 13.47
CA THR A 94 -0.83 -19.12 13.91
C THR A 94 -0.01 -18.66 15.12
N PRO A 95 -0.02 -19.40 16.24
CA PRO A 95 0.86 -19.13 17.39
C PRO A 95 2.32 -19.03 16.96
N VAL A 96 3.10 -18.18 17.62
CA VAL A 96 4.50 -17.92 17.23
C VAL A 96 5.38 -19.18 17.17
N ALA A 97 5.13 -20.15 18.04
CA ALA A 97 5.87 -21.42 18.09
C ALA A 97 5.60 -22.32 16.87
N ASP A 98 4.45 -22.17 16.22
CA ASP A 98 3.96 -23.04 15.15
C ASP A 98 4.07 -22.38 13.75
N VAL A 99 4.62 -21.17 13.67
CA VAL A 99 4.77 -20.46 12.39
C VAL A 99 5.80 -21.16 11.52
N ASP A 100 5.37 -21.62 10.35
CA ASP A 100 6.27 -22.15 9.34
C ASP A 100 7.24 -21.08 8.82
N TRP A 101 8.51 -21.46 8.67
CA TRP A 101 9.54 -20.54 8.16
C TRP A 101 9.24 -20.02 6.76
N ALA A 102 8.66 -20.83 5.89
CA ALA A 102 8.29 -20.42 4.54
C ALA A 102 7.17 -19.36 4.55
N ASP A 103 6.18 -19.49 5.44
CA ASP A 103 5.11 -18.49 5.61
C ASP A 103 5.66 -17.18 6.17
N TRP A 104 6.52 -17.25 7.18
CA TRP A 104 7.23 -16.07 7.69
C TRP A 104 7.97 -15.34 6.57
N ARG A 105 8.81 -16.07 5.81
CA ARG A 105 9.59 -15.48 4.70
C ARG A 105 8.70 -14.90 3.60
N ARG A 106 7.63 -15.60 3.24
CA ARG A 106 6.67 -15.13 2.23
C ARG A 106 6.01 -13.81 2.61
N VAL A 107 5.59 -13.67 3.88
CA VAL A 107 4.98 -12.43 4.37
C VAL A 107 5.99 -11.28 4.37
N LEU A 108 7.21 -11.51 4.86
CA LEU A 108 8.25 -10.48 4.88
C LEU A 108 8.69 -10.09 3.46
N ALA A 109 8.87 -11.05 2.56
CA ALA A 109 9.26 -10.79 1.19
C ALA A 109 8.28 -9.85 0.47
N VAL A 110 6.97 -10.03 0.67
CA VAL A 110 5.97 -9.14 0.03
C VAL A 110 5.84 -7.83 0.80
N ASN A 111 5.64 -7.90 2.14
CA ASN A 111 5.24 -6.73 2.92
C ASN A 111 6.41 -5.78 3.24
N LEU A 112 7.63 -6.27 3.29
CA LEU A 112 8.81 -5.50 3.65
C LEU A 112 9.79 -5.36 2.48
N ASP A 113 10.32 -6.48 1.96
CA ASP A 113 11.30 -6.42 0.89
C ASP A 113 10.70 -5.82 -0.38
N GLY A 114 9.48 -6.24 -0.76
CA GLY A 114 8.73 -5.69 -1.88
C GLY A 114 8.39 -4.21 -1.70
N ALA A 115 7.97 -3.83 -0.49
CA ALA A 115 7.71 -2.42 -0.20
C ALA A 115 8.98 -1.56 -0.31
N PHE A 116 10.12 -2.08 0.16
CA PHE A 116 11.41 -1.41 0.00
C PHE A 116 11.83 -1.30 -1.46
N LEU A 117 11.73 -2.38 -2.24
CA LEU A 117 12.10 -2.39 -3.66
C LEU A 117 11.29 -1.37 -4.45
N MET A 118 9.98 -1.35 -4.26
CA MET A 118 9.08 -0.39 -4.90
C MET A 118 9.39 1.05 -4.47
N ALA A 119 9.56 1.29 -3.17
CA ALA A 119 9.91 2.62 -2.67
C ALA A 119 11.28 3.11 -3.20
N ARG A 120 12.30 2.22 -3.24
CA ARG A 120 13.63 2.51 -3.80
C ARG A 120 13.55 2.91 -5.27
N GLY A 121 12.77 2.19 -6.07
CA GLY A 121 12.60 2.49 -7.49
C GLY A 121 11.91 3.85 -7.69
N ALA A 122 10.81 4.10 -6.96
CA ALA A 122 10.12 5.39 -6.97
C ALA A 122 11.06 6.55 -6.56
N PHE A 123 11.79 6.37 -5.47
CA PHE A 123 12.72 7.38 -4.98
C PHE A 123 13.79 7.74 -6.03
N ARG A 124 14.35 6.72 -6.70
CA ARG A 124 15.35 6.94 -7.78
C ARG A 124 14.76 7.76 -8.92
N LEU A 125 13.57 7.41 -9.38
CA LEU A 125 12.89 8.10 -10.47
C LEU A 125 12.50 9.53 -10.07
N MET A 126 11.85 9.71 -8.93
CA MET A 126 11.44 11.02 -8.39
C MET A 126 12.63 11.96 -8.15
N ARG A 127 13.79 11.41 -7.76
CA ARG A 127 15.01 12.18 -7.58
C ARG A 127 15.64 12.62 -8.92
N ALA A 128 15.53 11.81 -9.96
CA ALA A 128 16.17 12.04 -11.25
C ALA A 128 15.33 12.86 -12.23
N GLN A 129 13.99 12.87 -12.07
CA GLN A 129 13.06 13.54 -12.97
C GLN A 129 13.09 15.07 -12.86
N SER A 130 12.52 15.76 -13.88
CA SER A 130 12.32 17.22 -13.88
C SER A 130 10.85 17.55 -14.12
N PRO A 131 10.17 18.36 -13.27
CA PRO A 131 10.67 18.81 -11.97
C PRO A 131 10.91 17.64 -11.02
N GLN A 132 11.93 17.79 -10.14
CA GLN A 132 12.28 16.82 -9.12
C GLN A 132 11.20 16.76 -8.03
N GLY A 133 11.03 15.59 -7.38
CA GLY A 133 10.11 15.41 -6.27
C GLY A 133 8.99 14.41 -6.57
N GLY A 134 8.20 14.15 -5.57
CA GLY A 134 7.07 13.21 -5.63
C GLY A 134 6.61 12.77 -4.24
N ARG A 135 5.70 11.80 -4.20
CA ARG A 135 5.11 11.31 -2.95
C ARG A 135 5.07 9.80 -2.91
N ILE A 136 5.56 9.22 -1.82
CA ILE A 136 5.48 7.79 -1.52
C ILE A 136 4.49 7.61 -0.36
N ILE A 137 3.47 6.78 -0.55
CA ILE A 137 2.46 6.48 0.47
C ILE A 137 2.54 4.98 0.76
N ASN A 138 3.04 4.61 1.94
CA ASN A 138 3.12 3.23 2.36
C ASN A 138 1.82 2.79 3.06
N ASN A 139 1.26 1.67 2.64
CA ASN A 139 0.15 1.03 3.33
C ASN A 139 0.67 0.34 4.60
N GLY A 140 0.48 1.02 5.73
CA GLY A 140 0.71 0.48 7.06
C GLY A 140 -0.42 -0.40 7.56
N SER A 141 -0.67 -0.34 8.84
CA SER A 141 -1.79 -1.01 9.52
C SER A 141 -1.84 -0.51 10.96
N ILE A 142 -2.98 -0.56 11.60
CA ILE A 142 -3.08 -0.45 13.07
C ILE A 142 -2.21 -1.51 13.78
N SER A 143 -1.90 -2.63 13.10
CA SER A 143 -0.93 -3.64 13.59
C SER A 143 0.52 -3.15 13.62
N ALA A 144 0.82 -1.95 13.09
CA ALA A 144 2.09 -1.26 13.31
C ALA A 144 2.21 -0.64 14.72
N HIS A 145 1.13 -0.62 15.49
CA HIS A 145 1.05 -0.04 16.83
C HIS A 145 0.60 -1.04 17.88
N ALA A 146 -0.46 -1.82 17.58
CA ALA A 146 -1.02 -2.82 18.47
C ALA A 146 -1.16 -4.16 17.75
N PRO A 147 -0.44 -5.21 18.18
CA PRO A 147 -0.48 -6.52 17.53
C PRO A 147 -1.85 -7.19 17.73
N ARG A 148 -2.18 -8.13 16.84
CA ARG A 148 -3.22 -9.12 17.05
C ARG A 148 -2.59 -10.43 17.52
N VAL A 149 -3.38 -11.21 18.24
CA VAL A 149 -2.98 -12.60 18.60
C VAL A 149 -2.65 -13.36 17.32
N ASN A 150 -1.63 -14.20 17.36
CA ASN A 150 -1.23 -15.11 16.28
C ASN A 150 -0.89 -14.43 14.93
N SER A 151 -0.36 -13.20 14.96
CA SER A 151 -0.07 -12.42 13.75
C SER A 151 1.38 -11.97 13.64
N VAL A 152 2.33 -12.73 14.19
CA VAL A 152 3.73 -12.29 14.36
C VAL A 152 4.38 -11.79 13.07
N ALA A 153 4.29 -12.52 11.95
CA ALA A 153 4.93 -12.11 10.70
C ALA A 153 4.33 -10.81 10.14
N TYR A 154 3.00 -10.71 10.13
CA TYR A 154 2.31 -9.51 9.68
C TYR A 154 2.61 -8.31 10.57
N THR A 155 2.48 -8.47 11.88
CA THR A 155 2.77 -7.42 12.87
C THR A 155 4.20 -6.91 12.72
N THR A 156 5.18 -7.82 12.66
CA THR A 156 6.60 -7.46 12.46
C THR A 156 6.79 -6.68 11.17
N SER A 157 6.20 -7.14 10.05
CA SER A 157 6.32 -6.43 8.78
C SER A 157 5.74 -5.01 8.85
N LYS A 158 4.58 -4.82 9.51
CA LYS A 158 3.92 -3.51 9.59
C LYS A 158 4.64 -2.55 10.55
N HIS A 159 5.28 -3.04 11.63
CA HIS A 159 6.21 -2.22 12.42
C HIS A 159 7.44 -1.78 11.60
N ALA A 160 8.00 -2.68 10.79
CA ALA A 160 9.14 -2.37 9.92
C ALA A 160 8.79 -1.30 8.87
N ILE A 161 7.58 -1.29 8.31
CA ILE A 161 7.10 -0.24 7.40
C ILE A 161 7.14 1.14 8.06
N THR A 162 6.89 1.24 9.35
CA THR A 162 7.01 2.52 10.08
C THR A 162 8.45 3.05 10.07
N GLY A 163 9.44 2.18 10.26
CA GLY A 163 10.85 2.52 10.13
C GLY A 163 11.22 2.95 8.71
N LEU A 164 10.78 2.17 7.71
CA LEU A 164 10.99 2.47 6.29
C LEU A 164 10.40 3.84 5.92
N THR A 165 9.17 4.13 6.34
CA THR A 165 8.49 5.42 6.08
C THR A 165 9.27 6.60 6.65
N LYS A 166 9.73 6.48 7.89
CA LYS A 166 10.52 7.54 8.56
C LYS A 166 11.85 7.79 7.86
N SER A 167 12.54 6.72 7.46
CA SER A 167 13.84 6.82 6.75
C SER A 167 13.67 7.47 5.38
N ILE A 168 12.68 7.04 4.58
CA ILE A 168 12.40 7.65 3.28
C ILE A 168 12.02 9.13 3.42
N ALA A 169 11.19 9.48 4.42
CA ALA A 169 10.81 10.86 4.67
C ALA A 169 12.02 11.75 5.01
N LEU A 170 13.01 11.22 5.75
CA LEU A 170 14.23 11.93 6.09
C LEU A 170 15.12 12.13 4.85
N ASP A 171 15.40 11.05 4.12
CA ASP A 171 16.25 11.06 2.93
C ASP A 171 15.66 11.87 1.78
N GLY A 172 14.32 11.92 1.70
CA GLY A 172 13.57 12.60 0.64
C GLY A 172 13.56 14.12 0.73
N ARG A 173 13.87 14.71 1.89
CA ARG A 173 13.78 16.17 2.13
C ARG A 173 14.59 16.99 1.13
N ALA A 174 15.82 16.60 0.86
CA ALA A 174 16.71 17.31 -0.08
C ALA A 174 16.25 17.19 -1.55
N HIS A 175 15.28 16.33 -1.83
CA HIS A 175 14.82 16.00 -3.18
C HIS A 175 13.34 16.35 -3.43
N GLY A 176 12.66 17.00 -2.47
CA GLY A 176 11.23 17.28 -2.58
C GLY A 176 10.38 16.01 -2.61
N ILE A 177 10.85 14.89 -2.01
CA ILE A 177 10.13 13.62 -1.95
C ILE A 177 9.49 13.50 -0.57
N ALA A 178 8.16 13.54 -0.53
CA ALA A 178 7.38 13.31 0.67
C ALA A 178 7.12 11.81 0.87
N CYS A 179 7.14 11.36 2.13
CA CYS A 179 6.74 9.98 2.45
C CYS A 179 5.68 9.97 3.55
N SER A 180 4.61 9.24 3.32
CA SER A 180 3.46 9.08 4.21
C SER A 180 3.27 7.60 4.56
N GLN A 181 2.64 7.34 5.71
CA GLN A 181 2.08 6.03 6.03
C GLN A 181 0.60 6.18 6.36
N ILE A 182 -0.22 5.31 5.76
CA ILE A 182 -1.64 5.20 6.12
C ILE A 182 -1.85 3.88 6.87
N ASP A 183 -2.24 3.98 8.15
CA ASP A 183 -2.51 2.82 9.01
C ASP A 183 -4.00 2.48 8.95
N ILE A 184 -4.29 1.33 8.35
CA ILE A 184 -5.66 0.92 8.03
C ILE A 184 -6.12 -0.15 9.02
N GLY A 185 -7.34 0.02 9.53
CA GLY A 185 -8.02 -0.97 10.37
C GLY A 185 -9.33 -1.45 9.77
N ASN A 186 -9.41 -2.75 9.47
CA ASN A 186 -10.62 -3.48 9.04
C ASN A 186 -11.39 -2.84 7.86
N ALA A 187 -10.72 -2.51 6.76
CA ALA A 187 -11.40 -2.19 5.50
C ALA A 187 -12.02 -3.46 4.89
N ASP A 188 -13.23 -3.36 4.34
CA ASP A 188 -13.95 -4.48 3.73
C ASP A 188 -13.29 -4.92 2.43
N THR A 189 -12.57 -6.04 2.48
CA THR A 189 -11.80 -6.60 1.36
C THR A 189 -11.78 -8.13 1.48
N PRO A 190 -11.41 -8.86 0.43
CA PRO A 190 -11.20 -10.31 0.55
C PRO A 190 -10.20 -10.70 1.65
N MET A 191 -9.23 -9.84 1.96
CA MET A 191 -8.25 -10.07 3.02
C MET A 191 -8.87 -10.03 4.42
N THR A 192 -9.92 -9.24 4.64
CA THR A 192 -10.58 -9.05 5.94
C THR A 192 -11.83 -9.90 6.13
N GLU A 193 -12.16 -10.77 5.20
CA GLU A 193 -13.31 -11.67 5.30
C GLU A 193 -13.29 -12.53 6.58
N PRO A 194 -12.14 -13.08 7.04
CA PRO A 194 -12.08 -13.79 8.32
C PRO A 194 -12.54 -12.95 9.52
N MET A 195 -12.38 -11.64 9.50
CA MET A 195 -12.78 -10.75 10.60
C MET A 195 -14.30 -10.71 10.78
N LYS A 196 -15.05 -10.83 9.69
CA LYS A 196 -16.52 -10.92 9.71
C LYS A 196 -17.00 -12.26 10.25
N ALA A 197 -16.24 -13.34 10.03
CA ALA A 197 -16.55 -14.67 10.57
C ALA A 197 -16.24 -14.76 12.07
N GLY A 198 -15.20 -14.07 12.52
CA GLY A 198 -14.72 -14.04 13.90
C GLY A 198 -13.23 -14.37 14.00
N ILE A 199 -12.52 -13.63 14.81
CA ILE A 199 -11.08 -13.80 15.04
C ILE A 199 -10.78 -13.91 16.54
N PRO A 200 -9.70 -14.64 16.90
CA PRO A 200 -9.26 -14.77 18.29
C PRO A 200 -8.92 -13.42 18.92
N GLN A 201 -9.33 -13.25 20.17
CA GLN A 201 -9.00 -12.10 21.00
C GLN A 201 -7.95 -12.48 22.08
N PRO A 202 -7.29 -11.51 22.72
CA PRO A 202 -6.27 -11.79 23.74
C PRO A 202 -6.78 -12.59 24.96
N ASP A 203 -8.06 -12.48 25.29
CA ASP A 203 -8.73 -13.20 26.36
C ASP A 203 -9.16 -14.63 26.00
N GLY A 204 -8.85 -15.07 24.76
CA GLY A 204 -9.24 -16.38 24.22
C GLY A 204 -10.64 -16.43 23.61
N SER A 205 -11.41 -15.37 23.69
CA SER A 205 -12.71 -15.29 23.00
C SER A 205 -12.55 -15.16 21.49
N VAL A 206 -13.64 -15.40 20.74
CA VAL A 206 -13.69 -15.19 19.29
C VAL A 206 -14.73 -14.13 19.01
N LEU A 207 -14.33 -13.01 18.45
CA LEU A 207 -15.23 -11.89 18.16
C LEU A 207 -15.28 -11.57 16.67
N ARG A 208 -16.49 -11.25 16.19
CA ARG A 208 -16.67 -10.60 14.89
C ARG A 208 -16.30 -9.14 15.00
N GLU A 209 -15.39 -8.69 14.14
CA GLU A 209 -14.99 -7.30 14.15
C GLU A 209 -15.67 -6.53 13.01
N PRO A 210 -16.19 -5.32 13.28
CA PRO A 210 -16.73 -4.45 12.26
C PRO A 210 -15.67 -4.09 11.20
N THR A 211 -16.14 -3.95 9.95
CA THR A 211 -15.38 -3.43 8.82
C THR A 211 -15.94 -2.09 8.38
N MET A 212 -15.16 -1.30 7.68
CA MET A 212 -15.58 -0.08 6.97
C MET A 212 -15.51 -0.29 5.47
N ASP A 213 -16.27 0.48 4.71
CA ASP A 213 -16.18 0.47 3.25
C ASP A 213 -14.78 0.89 2.79
N VAL A 214 -14.26 0.21 1.78
CA VAL A 214 -12.92 0.45 1.24
C VAL A 214 -12.78 1.83 0.60
N SER A 215 -13.87 2.46 0.16
CA SER A 215 -13.89 3.81 -0.39
C SER A 215 -13.35 4.85 0.59
N HIS A 216 -13.57 4.68 1.91
CA HIS A 216 -13.01 5.60 2.91
C HIS A 216 -11.48 5.58 2.93
N VAL A 217 -10.86 4.44 2.61
CA VAL A 217 -9.41 4.36 2.45
C VAL A 217 -8.97 5.05 1.16
N ALA A 218 -9.72 4.85 0.08
CA ALA A 218 -9.43 5.51 -1.20
C ALA A 218 -9.51 7.05 -1.06
N ASP A 219 -10.53 7.57 -0.39
CA ASP A 219 -10.68 9.01 -0.13
C ASP A 219 -9.53 9.56 0.74
N ALA A 220 -9.10 8.82 1.74
CA ALA A 220 -7.95 9.21 2.57
C ALA A 220 -6.65 9.28 1.75
N VAL A 221 -6.41 8.30 0.85
CA VAL A 221 -5.26 8.32 -0.06
C VAL A 221 -5.37 9.47 -1.06
N ARG A 222 -6.56 9.73 -1.63
CA ARG A 222 -6.80 10.89 -2.51
C ARG A 222 -6.49 12.22 -1.81
N TYR A 223 -6.90 12.36 -0.55
CA TYR A 223 -6.55 13.54 0.25
C TYR A 223 -5.03 13.74 0.32
N ILE A 224 -4.27 12.68 0.64
CA ILE A 224 -2.81 12.75 0.73
C ILE A 224 -2.19 13.08 -0.65
N VAL A 225 -2.68 12.46 -1.73
CA VAL A 225 -2.21 12.67 -3.11
C VAL A 225 -2.38 14.11 -3.56
N ASN A 226 -3.51 14.74 -3.21
CA ASN A 226 -3.85 16.10 -3.64
C ASN A 226 -3.16 17.21 -2.83
N LEU A 227 -2.42 16.89 -1.77
CA LEU A 227 -1.63 17.88 -1.05
C LEU A 227 -0.45 18.39 -1.89
N PRO A 228 -0.11 19.67 -1.81
CA PRO A 228 1.13 20.17 -2.40
C PRO A 228 2.34 19.51 -1.74
N LEU A 229 3.47 19.38 -2.46
CA LEU A 229 4.66 18.68 -1.94
C LEU A 229 5.32 19.38 -0.74
N GLU A 230 5.02 20.63 -0.48
CA GLU A 230 5.43 21.37 0.72
C GLU A 230 4.69 20.91 2.00
N ALA A 231 3.55 20.23 1.84
CA ALA A 231 2.76 19.68 2.93
C ALA A 231 2.75 18.14 2.88
N ASN A 232 2.91 17.51 4.04
CA ASN A 232 2.89 16.06 4.15
C ASN A 232 2.06 15.58 5.35
N VAL A 233 1.19 14.61 5.11
CA VAL A 233 0.59 13.80 6.17
C VAL A 233 1.55 12.68 6.49
N GLN A 234 2.37 12.83 7.53
CA GLN A 234 3.39 11.84 7.86
C GLN A 234 2.79 10.49 8.26
N PHE A 235 1.74 10.51 9.08
CA PHE A 235 0.98 9.34 9.51
C PHE A 235 -0.51 9.67 9.54
N MET A 236 -1.33 8.72 9.05
CA MET A 236 -2.79 8.81 9.12
C MET A 236 -3.36 7.45 9.51
N THR A 237 -4.28 7.41 10.46
CA THR A 237 -5.02 6.19 10.81
C THR A 237 -6.46 6.29 10.32
N VAL A 238 -6.92 5.30 9.56
CA VAL A 238 -8.30 5.16 9.08
C VAL A 238 -8.81 3.78 9.45
N MET A 239 -9.87 3.70 10.25
CA MET A 239 -10.34 2.43 10.79
C MET A 239 -11.86 2.41 10.99
N ALA A 240 -12.46 1.22 11.04
CA ALA A 240 -13.86 1.08 11.38
C ALA A 240 -14.11 1.58 12.82
N THR A 241 -15.04 2.51 13.01
CA THR A 241 -15.27 3.19 14.29
C THR A 241 -15.50 2.25 15.47
N ARG A 242 -16.17 1.11 15.24
CA ARG A 242 -16.54 0.16 16.29
C ARG A 242 -15.60 -1.04 16.41
N MET A 243 -14.50 -1.09 15.64
CA MET A 243 -13.55 -2.18 15.79
C MET A 243 -12.75 -2.03 17.09
N PRO A 244 -12.38 -3.12 17.76
CA PRO A 244 -11.55 -3.04 18.96
C PRO A 244 -10.12 -2.66 18.57
N TYR A 245 -9.64 -1.54 19.11
CA TYR A 245 -8.27 -1.04 18.91
C TYR A 245 -7.74 -0.38 20.18
N LEU A 246 -8.26 0.82 20.57
CA LEU A 246 -7.98 1.44 21.85
C LEU A 246 -8.69 0.67 22.96
N GLY A 247 -8.03 0.44 24.08
CA GLY A 247 -8.57 -0.35 25.19
C GLY A 247 -8.56 -1.87 24.94
N ARG A 248 -7.90 -2.34 23.91
CA ARG A 248 -7.56 -3.75 23.72
C ARG A 248 -6.41 -4.07 24.70
N GLY A 249 -6.74 -4.56 25.84
CA GLY A 249 -5.79 -4.91 26.90
C GLY A 249 -5.77 -6.38 27.20
#